data_9cff4401edb7790e36de2cc7b3aa5bba
#
_entry.id   9cff4401edb7790e36de2cc7b3aa5bba
#
_cell.length_a   1.000
_cell.length_b   1.000
_cell.length_c   1.000
_cell.angle_alpha   90.00
_cell.angle_beta   90.00
_cell.angle_gamma   90.00
#
_symmetry.space_group_name_H-M   'P 1'
#
loop_
_entity.id
_entity.type
_entity.pdbx_description
1 polymer ?
#
loop_
_entity_poly.entity_id
_entity_poly.type
_entity_poly.pdbx_seq_one_letter_code
_entity_poly.pdbx_strand_id
1 'polypeptide(L)'
;MIYAHHGHEIDFTATDVAFTFADTRPVAEGILAEPFLSGRSVPVASPALVGTDPVTLSAEWLLGVGLLHDSDLSGWKTWLARSSTVVPDRLPGAIFEDFNLLRAAALAGQGVALCSLAMVGPDLKEGRLVQLSESSVLDEFDYYLIQSNLTPRDAGRRKARQTFLSWIDDARTQA
;
A
#
# COMPACT_ATOMS: atom_id res chain seq x y z
N MET A 1 12.56 6.39 -14.12
CA MET A 1 11.51 6.29 -13.08
C MET A 1 11.65 7.52 -12.21
N ILE A 2 10.55 8.23 -11.96
CA ILE A 2 10.52 9.42 -11.10
C ILE A 2 9.58 9.08 -9.95
N TYR A 3 10.04 9.24 -8.70
CA TYR A 3 9.18 9.16 -7.52
C TYR A 3 8.52 10.53 -7.31
N ALA A 4 7.19 10.55 -7.24
CA ALA A 4 6.44 11.73 -6.81
C ALA A 4 5.94 11.47 -5.39
N HIS A 5 6.16 12.43 -4.49
CA HIS A 5 5.54 12.38 -3.16
C HIS A 5 4.03 12.60 -3.27
N HIS A 6 3.27 12.07 -2.31
CA HIS A 6 1.83 12.26 -2.24
C HIS A 6 1.45 13.75 -2.35
N GLY A 7 0.51 14.08 -3.23
CA GLY A 7 0.04 15.46 -3.46
C GLY A 7 0.82 16.28 -4.48
N HIS A 8 1.86 15.75 -5.14
CA HIS A 8 2.52 16.44 -6.24
C HIS A 8 1.76 16.23 -7.55
N GLU A 9 1.60 17.31 -8.32
CA GLU A 9 1.07 17.22 -9.69
C GLU A 9 2.03 16.42 -10.59
N ILE A 10 1.46 15.51 -11.36
CA ILE A 10 2.22 14.72 -12.33
C ILE A 10 2.27 15.45 -13.65
N ASP A 11 3.45 15.82 -14.10
CA ASP A 11 3.67 16.39 -15.43
C ASP A 11 3.58 15.30 -16.52
N PHE A 12 2.42 15.18 -17.14
CA PHE A 12 2.19 14.23 -18.24
C PHE A 12 2.78 14.67 -19.59
N THR A 13 3.44 15.83 -19.69
CA THR A 13 4.28 16.13 -20.85
C THR A 13 5.60 15.38 -20.79
N ALA A 14 6.10 15.13 -19.58
CA ALA A 14 7.35 14.40 -19.32
C ALA A 14 7.11 12.94 -18.92
N THR A 15 5.93 12.58 -18.41
CA THR A 15 5.58 11.26 -17.86
C THR A 15 4.54 10.58 -18.74
N ASP A 16 4.76 9.34 -19.15
CA ASP A 16 3.82 8.57 -19.96
C ASP A 16 2.84 7.75 -19.14
N VAL A 17 3.31 7.25 -18.00
CA VAL A 17 2.56 6.37 -17.08
C VAL A 17 2.93 6.74 -15.64
N ALA A 18 1.93 6.76 -14.78
CA ALA A 18 2.10 7.00 -13.35
C ALA A 18 1.17 6.12 -12.52
N PHE A 19 1.52 5.95 -11.25
CA PHE A 19 0.60 5.40 -10.24
C PHE A 19 0.25 6.50 -9.25
N THR A 20 -1.01 6.53 -8.83
CA THR A 20 -1.48 7.38 -7.74
C THR A 20 -2.37 6.59 -6.80
N PHE A 21 -2.40 7.00 -5.55
CA PHE A 21 -3.25 6.44 -4.51
C PHE A 21 -4.32 7.45 -4.17
N ALA A 22 -5.60 7.11 -4.34
CA ALA A 22 -6.72 8.03 -4.15
C ALA A 22 -8.01 7.28 -3.77
N ASP A 23 -8.91 7.98 -3.09
CA ASP A 23 -10.26 7.52 -2.75
C ASP A 23 -11.25 7.65 -3.91
N THR A 24 -10.90 8.46 -4.89
CA THR A 24 -11.70 8.67 -6.09
C THR A 24 -10.83 8.53 -7.33
N ARG A 25 -11.43 7.97 -8.40
CA ARG A 25 -10.74 7.85 -9.68
C ARG A 25 -10.31 9.22 -10.21
N PRO A 26 -9.02 9.44 -10.48
CA PRO A 26 -8.54 10.70 -11.03
C PRO A 26 -9.18 11.00 -12.39
N VAL A 27 -9.71 12.21 -12.54
CA VAL A 27 -10.32 12.71 -13.79
C VAL A 27 -9.63 14.00 -14.16
N ALA A 28 -8.94 14.00 -15.30
CA ALA A 28 -8.36 15.22 -15.88
C ALA A 28 -8.29 15.10 -17.40
N GLU A 29 -8.21 16.24 -18.08
CA GLU A 29 -8.03 16.26 -19.53
C GLU A 29 -6.68 15.67 -19.92
N GLY A 30 -6.64 14.84 -20.93
CA GLY A 30 -5.40 14.27 -21.46
C GLY A 30 -4.85 13.06 -20.71
N ILE A 31 -5.61 12.50 -19.75
CA ILE A 31 -5.23 11.27 -19.07
C ILE A 31 -6.33 10.21 -19.12
N LEU A 32 -5.90 8.95 -18.99
CA LEU A 32 -6.74 7.81 -18.71
C LEU A 32 -6.28 7.21 -17.37
N ALA A 33 -7.19 7.09 -16.40
CA ALA A 33 -6.91 6.47 -15.13
C ALA A 33 -7.72 5.17 -14.99
N GLU A 34 -7.10 4.10 -14.57
CA GLU A 34 -7.73 2.79 -14.34
C GLU A 34 -7.38 2.27 -12.95
N PRO A 35 -8.34 1.64 -12.22
CA PRO A 35 -8.01 0.96 -10.97
C PRO A 35 -6.93 -0.10 -11.22
N PHE A 36 -5.95 -0.17 -10.33
CA PHE A 36 -4.82 -1.10 -10.46
C PHE A 36 -4.73 -2.09 -9.31
N LEU A 37 -4.67 -1.60 -8.07
CA LEU A 37 -4.65 -2.41 -6.85
C LEU A 37 -5.55 -1.76 -5.80
N SER A 38 -6.22 -2.60 -4.99
CA SER A 38 -6.99 -2.09 -3.85
C SER A 38 -6.06 -1.57 -2.75
N GLY A 39 -6.46 -0.46 -2.13
CA GLY A 39 -5.81 0.10 -0.96
C GLY A 39 -6.16 -0.60 0.34
N ARG A 40 -7.17 -1.50 0.33
CA ARG A 40 -7.63 -2.23 1.52
C ARG A 40 -6.47 -2.79 2.32
N SER A 41 -6.26 -2.25 3.52
CA SER A 41 -5.13 -2.57 4.38
C SER A 41 -5.57 -3.20 5.70
N VAL A 42 -4.84 -4.23 6.13
CA VAL A 42 -5.10 -4.99 7.35
C VAL A 42 -3.83 -5.07 8.21
N PRO A 43 -3.96 -5.33 9.53
CA PRO A 43 -2.81 -5.61 10.37
C PRO A 43 -2.12 -6.91 9.96
N VAL A 44 -0.82 -6.84 9.70
CA VAL A 44 0.03 -7.99 9.39
C VAL A 44 1.29 -7.98 10.24
N ALA A 45 1.82 -9.16 10.53
CA ALA A 45 3.08 -9.31 11.25
C ALA A 45 3.81 -10.58 10.81
N SER A 46 5.10 -10.67 11.13
CA SER A 46 5.85 -11.92 11.02
C SER A 46 5.31 -12.98 11.99
N PRO A 47 5.19 -14.25 11.56
CA PRO A 47 4.84 -15.36 12.47
C PRO A 47 5.75 -15.43 13.71
N ALA A 48 7.02 -15.07 13.56
CA ALA A 48 7.96 -15.05 14.68
C ALA A 48 7.60 -14.04 15.78
N LEU A 49 6.90 -12.96 15.43
CA LEU A 49 6.45 -11.94 16.40
C LEU A 49 5.18 -12.39 17.13
N VAL A 50 4.30 -13.11 16.42
CA VAL A 50 2.97 -13.50 16.93
C VAL A 50 3.05 -14.77 17.79
N GLY A 51 3.99 -15.67 17.46
CA GLY A 51 4.06 -16.97 18.12
C GLY A 51 2.95 -17.94 17.67
N THR A 52 2.69 -18.95 18.46
CA THR A 52 1.73 -20.02 18.16
C THR A 52 0.38 -19.85 18.87
N ASP A 53 0.30 -18.97 19.86
CA ASP A 53 -0.89 -18.76 20.66
C ASP A 53 -1.87 -17.79 19.96
N PRO A 54 -3.18 -17.97 20.14
CA PRO A 54 -4.16 -17.04 19.63
C PRO A 54 -3.93 -15.64 20.20
N VAL A 55 -3.68 -14.68 19.32
CA VAL A 55 -3.45 -13.28 19.71
C VAL A 55 -4.79 -12.56 19.81
N THR A 56 -5.06 -11.97 20.98
CA THR A 56 -6.13 -10.98 21.11
C THR A 56 -5.55 -9.61 20.73
N LEU A 57 -6.01 -9.07 19.62
CA LEU A 57 -5.58 -7.75 19.14
C LEU A 57 -6.17 -6.64 20.03
N SER A 58 -5.57 -6.44 21.20
CA SER A 58 -5.84 -5.28 22.03
C SER A 58 -4.86 -4.14 21.72
N ALA A 59 -5.25 -2.89 22.03
CA ALA A 59 -4.33 -1.76 21.91
C ALA A 59 -3.06 -1.98 22.76
N GLU A 60 -3.22 -2.57 23.94
CA GLU A 60 -2.10 -2.88 24.84
C GLU A 60 -1.10 -3.86 24.18
N TRP A 61 -1.60 -4.94 23.57
CA TRP A 61 -0.76 -5.90 22.87
C TRP A 61 -0.03 -5.23 21.69
N LEU A 62 -0.77 -4.48 20.86
CA LEU A 62 -0.21 -3.77 19.70
C LEU A 62 0.91 -2.80 20.11
N LEU A 63 0.69 -2.03 21.18
CA LEU A 63 1.70 -1.11 21.70
C LEU A 63 2.89 -1.86 22.33
N GLY A 64 2.66 -3.03 22.91
CA GLY A 64 3.71 -3.87 23.49
C GLY A 64 4.63 -4.49 22.47
N VAL A 65 4.10 -4.92 21.32
CA VAL A 65 4.92 -5.50 20.23
C VAL A 65 5.48 -4.47 19.27
N GLY A 66 4.94 -3.25 19.28
CA GLY A 66 5.37 -2.12 18.45
C GLY A 66 4.56 -1.97 17.16
N LEU A 67 4.25 -0.71 16.82
CA LEU A 67 3.57 -0.34 15.60
C LEU A 67 4.57 0.12 14.54
N LEU A 68 4.30 -0.24 13.29
CA LEU A 68 4.99 0.28 12.12
C LEU A 68 4.00 1.15 11.35
N HIS A 69 4.36 2.39 11.08
CA HIS A 69 3.49 3.38 10.45
C HIS A 69 3.91 3.62 9.01
N ASP A 70 2.93 3.67 8.11
CA ASP A 70 3.12 4.07 6.72
C ASP A 70 2.84 5.58 6.61
N SER A 71 3.87 6.34 6.29
CA SER A 71 3.86 7.80 6.10
C SER A 71 3.50 8.60 7.36
N ASP A 72 2.46 8.20 8.10
CA ASP A 72 2.00 8.87 9.33
C ASP A 72 1.24 7.92 10.28
N LEU A 73 0.61 8.50 11.30
CA LEU A 73 -0.14 7.76 12.33
C LEU A 73 -1.62 7.54 11.98
N SER A 74 -2.12 8.09 10.88
CA SER A 74 -3.55 8.14 10.56
C SER A 74 -4.15 6.76 10.34
N GLY A 75 -3.44 5.87 9.67
CA GLY A 75 -3.87 4.50 9.40
C GLY A 75 -4.20 3.74 10.69
N TRP A 76 -3.28 3.74 11.66
CA TRP A 76 -3.50 3.06 12.93
C TRP A 76 -4.58 3.73 13.78
N LYS A 77 -4.68 5.07 13.79
CA LYS A 77 -5.78 5.77 14.48
C LYS A 77 -7.13 5.35 13.93
N THR A 78 -7.26 5.30 12.61
CA THR A 78 -8.49 4.89 11.93
C THR A 78 -8.81 3.42 12.22
N TRP A 79 -7.83 2.53 12.15
CA TRP A 79 -8.03 1.11 12.41
C TRP A 79 -8.49 0.85 13.85
N LEU A 80 -7.83 1.44 14.84
CA LEU A 80 -8.19 1.33 16.24
C LEU A 80 -9.61 1.86 16.52
N ALA A 81 -9.97 3.01 15.93
CA ALA A 81 -11.31 3.57 16.07
C ALA A 81 -12.39 2.67 15.46
N ARG A 82 -12.15 2.04 14.31
CA ARG A 82 -13.08 1.07 13.69
C ARG A 82 -13.19 -0.22 14.47
N SER A 83 -12.14 -0.65 15.15
CA SER A 83 -12.10 -1.89 15.92
C SER A 83 -12.74 -1.77 17.32
N SER A 84 -13.44 -0.68 17.62
CA SER A 84 -14.05 -0.37 18.92
C SER A 84 -13.06 -0.35 20.08
N THR A 85 -11.78 -0.19 19.78
CA THR A 85 -10.71 -0.12 20.76
C THR A 85 -10.48 1.34 21.14
N VAL A 86 -10.24 1.62 22.41
CA VAL A 86 -9.87 2.95 22.87
C VAL A 86 -8.57 3.35 22.16
N VAL A 87 -8.62 4.43 21.39
CA VAL A 87 -7.44 4.95 20.68
C VAL A 87 -6.54 5.64 21.71
N PRO A 88 -5.31 5.15 21.93
CA PRO A 88 -4.39 5.80 22.85
C PRO A 88 -3.97 7.19 22.34
N ASP A 89 -3.70 8.11 23.26
CA ASP A 89 -3.21 9.45 22.92
C ASP A 89 -1.89 9.42 22.14
N ARG A 90 -1.08 8.39 22.41
CA ARG A 90 0.20 8.16 21.76
C ARG A 90 0.21 6.80 21.07
N LEU A 91 0.65 6.80 19.82
CA LEU A 91 0.91 5.59 19.02
C LEU A 91 2.39 5.58 18.65
N PRO A 92 3.28 5.18 19.59
CA PRO A 92 4.69 5.10 19.30
C PRO A 92 4.99 4.03 18.26
N GLY A 93 6.00 4.26 17.44
CA GLY A 93 6.42 3.33 16.41
C GLY A 93 7.32 4.01 15.39
N ALA A 94 7.97 3.22 14.56
CA ALA A 94 8.75 3.73 13.44
C ALA A 94 7.82 4.17 12.29
N ILE A 95 8.14 5.30 11.68
CA ILE A 95 7.42 5.82 10.50
C ILE A 95 8.28 5.54 9.27
N PHE A 96 7.68 4.96 8.25
CA PHE A 96 8.31 4.64 6.98
C PHE A 96 7.64 5.46 5.86
N GLU A 97 8.43 6.13 5.04
CA GLU A 97 7.95 6.85 3.85
C GLU A 97 7.96 5.96 2.60
N ASP A 98 8.47 4.73 2.71
CA ASP A 98 8.53 3.74 1.63
C ASP A 98 7.91 2.43 2.09
N PHE A 99 6.88 1.98 1.35
CA PHE A 99 6.15 0.74 1.65
C PHE A 99 7.05 -0.50 1.65
N ASN A 100 8.08 -0.56 0.81
CA ASN A 100 8.98 -1.72 0.79
C ASN A 100 9.80 -1.81 2.06
N LEU A 101 10.19 -0.67 2.64
CA LEU A 101 10.87 -0.62 3.93
C LEU A 101 9.93 -1.01 5.07
N LEU A 102 8.69 -0.52 5.05
CA LEU A 102 7.64 -0.92 6.00
C LEU A 102 7.42 -2.44 5.96
N ARG A 103 7.23 -3.00 4.75
CA ARG A 103 7.05 -4.43 4.52
C ARG A 103 8.27 -5.24 5.00
N ALA A 104 9.48 -4.78 4.70
CA ALA A 104 10.71 -5.43 5.15
C ALA A 104 10.82 -5.45 6.68
N ALA A 105 10.46 -4.36 7.36
CA ALA A 105 10.44 -4.28 8.82
C ALA A 105 9.40 -5.26 9.42
N ALA A 106 8.20 -5.36 8.84
CA ALA A 106 7.18 -6.32 9.26
C ALA A 106 7.66 -7.77 9.09
N LEU A 107 8.26 -8.11 7.94
CA LEU A 107 8.85 -9.43 7.66
C LEU A 107 9.97 -9.77 8.65
N ALA A 108 10.77 -8.79 9.05
CA ALA A 108 11.83 -8.95 10.04
C ALA A 108 11.31 -9.04 11.49
N GLY A 109 10.00 -9.00 11.71
CA GLY A 109 9.39 -9.09 13.06
C GLY A 109 9.62 -7.86 13.93
N GLN A 110 9.83 -6.68 13.34
CA GLN A 110 10.10 -5.44 14.09
C GLN A 110 8.82 -4.79 14.65
N GLY A 111 7.64 -5.29 14.28
CA GLY A 111 6.34 -4.79 14.74
C GLY A 111 5.20 -5.24 13.83
N VAL A 112 4.01 -4.68 14.11
CA VAL A 112 2.79 -4.88 13.33
C VAL A 112 2.61 -3.71 12.37
N ALA A 113 2.37 -4.00 11.08
CA ALA A 113 2.12 -3.01 10.04
C ALA A 113 0.68 -3.10 9.52
N LEU A 114 0.11 -1.97 9.09
CA LEU A 114 -1.05 -1.95 8.22
C LEU A 114 -0.58 -2.02 6.77
N CYS A 115 -0.86 -3.14 6.10
CA CYS A 115 -0.41 -3.35 4.72
C CYS A 115 -1.58 -3.66 3.79
N SER A 116 -1.53 -3.11 2.57
CA SER A 116 -2.47 -3.47 1.51
C SER A 116 -2.38 -4.95 1.21
N LEU A 117 -3.54 -5.65 1.27
CA LEU A 117 -3.64 -7.07 0.94
C LEU A 117 -3.14 -7.38 -0.46
N ALA A 118 -3.37 -6.48 -1.41
CA ALA A 118 -2.91 -6.64 -2.77
C ALA A 118 -1.38 -6.65 -2.90
N MET A 119 -0.68 -5.93 -2.00
CA MET A 119 0.78 -5.84 -2.04
C MET A 119 1.47 -6.94 -1.25
N VAL A 120 0.85 -7.45 -0.17
CA VAL A 120 1.45 -8.49 0.68
C VAL A 120 0.86 -9.89 0.47
N GLY A 121 -0.04 -10.04 -0.50
CA GLY A 121 -0.66 -11.32 -0.84
C GLY A 121 0.32 -12.48 -0.98
N PRO A 122 1.44 -12.34 -1.72
CA PRO A 122 2.46 -13.38 -1.81
C PRO A 122 3.07 -13.75 -0.45
N ASP A 123 3.32 -12.77 0.43
CA ASP A 123 3.89 -13.02 1.76
C ASP A 123 2.92 -13.77 2.67
N LEU A 124 1.63 -13.42 2.59
CA LEU A 124 0.56 -14.12 3.31
C LEU A 124 0.41 -15.56 2.80
N LYS A 125 0.40 -15.76 1.48
CA LYS A 125 0.29 -17.09 0.86
C LYS A 125 1.48 -17.99 1.21
N GLU A 126 2.67 -17.44 1.29
CA GLU A 126 3.89 -18.17 1.64
C GLU A 126 4.10 -18.28 3.17
N GLY A 127 3.22 -17.73 3.98
CA GLY A 127 3.32 -17.74 5.44
C GLY A 127 4.46 -16.93 6.02
N ARG A 128 5.04 -16.00 5.25
CA ARG A 128 6.07 -15.07 5.73
C ARG A 128 5.48 -13.94 6.57
N LEU A 129 4.24 -13.56 6.28
CA LEU A 129 3.41 -12.70 7.10
C LEU A 129 2.13 -13.45 7.47
N VAL A 130 1.53 -13.06 8.57
CA VAL A 130 0.20 -13.49 8.99
C VAL A 130 -0.72 -12.27 9.12
N GLN A 131 -1.94 -12.41 8.63
CA GLN A 131 -3.00 -11.44 8.83
C GLN A 131 -3.56 -11.60 10.24
N LEU A 132 -3.62 -10.52 11.00
CA LEU A 132 -4.03 -10.55 12.40
C LEU A 132 -5.51 -10.22 12.61
N SER A 133 -6.17 -9.58 11.64
CA SER A 133 -7.58 -9.19 11.72
C SER A 133 -8.19 -9.06 10.32
N GLU A 134 -9.49 -9.34 10.23
CA GLU A 134 -10.30 -9.05 9.04
C GLU A 134 -10.74 -7.58 8.97
N SER A 135 -10.65 -6.85 10.09
CA SER A 135 -10.92 -5.41 10.12
C SER A 135 -9.88 -4.65 9.32
N SER A 136 -10.34 -3.82 8.40
CA SER A 136 -9.52 -3.12 7.43
C SER A 136 -9.67 -1.61 7.51
N VAL A 137 -8.76 -0.93 6.86
CA VAL A 137 -8.81 0.51 6.58
C VAL A 137 -8.48 0.76 5.11
N LEU A 138 -8.74 1.96 4.62
CA LEU A 138 -8.46 2.39 3.25
C LEU A 138 -9.21 1.55 2.20
N ASP A 139 -10.38 0.98 2.57
CA ASP A 139 -11.22 0.19 1.67
C ASP A 139 -11.78 1.03 0.51
N GLU A 140 -11.91 2.33 0.74
CA GLU A 140 -12.35 3.33 -0.24
C GLU A 140 -11.25 3.83 -1.16
N PHE A 141 -9.99 3.48 -0.89
CA PHE A 141 -8.83 3.90 -1.67
C PHE A 141 -8.39 2.82 -2.63
N ASP A 142 -7.94 3.25 -3.81
CA ASP A 142 -7.29 2.39 -4.80
C ASP A 142 -5.98 3.01 -5.30
N TYR A 143 -5.08 2.16 -5.74
CA TYR A 143 -3.99 2.56 -6.61
C TYR A 143 -4.52 2.63 -8.04
N TYR A 144 -4.34 3.76 -8.69
CA TYR A 144 -4.74 3.97 -10.08
C TYR A 144 -3.51 3.99 -10.98
N LEU A 145 -3.57 3.25 -12.06
CA LEU A 145 -2.66 3.38 -13.19
C LEU A 145 -3.16 4.55 -14.04
N ILE A 146 -2.34 5.59 -14.16
CA ILE A 146 -2.65 6.76 -14.97
C ILE A 146 -1.77 6.75 -16.21
N GLN A 147 -2.39 6.92 -17.36
CA GLN A 147 -1.72 6.98 -18.64
C GLN A 147 -1.98 8.33 -19.30
N SER A 148 -0.93 8.93 -19.87
CA SER A 148 -1.11 10.08 -20.75
C SER A 148 -1.79 9.68 -22.07
N ASN A 149 -2.80 10.43 -22.51
CA ASN A 149 -3.41 10.24 -23.82
C ASN A 149 -2.49 10.74 -24.96
N LEU A 150 -1.43 11.46 -24.62
CA LEU A 150 -0.46 11.94 -25.60
C LEU A 150 0.38 10.76 -26.10
N THR A 151 0.48 10.65 -27.41
CA THR A 151 1.40 9.69 -28.04
C THR A 151 2.81 10.25 -28.04
N PRO A 152 3.79 9.57 -27.40
CA PRO A 152 5.17 10.03 -27.43
C PRO A 152 5.68 10.15 -28.86
N ARG A 153 6.34 11.27 -29.19
CA ARG A 153 6.89 11.50 -30.53
C ARG A 153 8.10 10.60 -30.82
N ASP A 154 8.90 10.33 -29.80
CA ASP A 154 10.07 9.45 -29.88
C ASP A 154 9.69 7.97 -29.96
N ALA A 155 10.26 7.23 -30.91
CA ALA A 155 9.94 5.82 -31.15
C ALA A 155 10.40 4.91 -30.00
N GLY A 156 11.55 5.20 -29.39
CA GLY A 156 12.08 4.46 -28.25
C GLY A 156 11.14 4.60 -27.03
N ARG A 157 10.70 5.81 -26.75
CA ARG A 157 9.75 6.12 -25.67
C ARG A 157 8.40 5.43 -25.89
N ARG A 158 7.87 5.41 -27.13
CA ARG A 158 6.65 4.64 -27.46
C ARG A 158 6.81 3.15 -27.16
N LYS A 159 7.93 2.57 -27.62
CA LYS A 159 8.22 1.15 -27.39
C LYS A 159 8.33 0.83 -25.89
N ALA A 160 9.06 1.65 -25.14
CA ALA A 160 9.22 1.48 -23.69
C ALA A 160 7.87 1.53 -22.96
N ARG A 161 7.02 2.53 -23.27
CA ARG A 161 5.65 2.63 -22.73
C ARG A 161 4.84 1.37 -23.06
N GLN A 162 4.84 0.94 -24.30
CA GLN A 162 4.07 -0.22 -24.74
C GLN A 162 4.53 -1.52 -24.05
N THR A 163 5.85 -1.72 -23.95
CA THR A 163 6.42 -2.87 -23.23
C THR A 163 6.03 -2.85 -21.75
N PHE A 164 6.06 -1.68 -21.10
CA PHE A 164 5.69 -1.54 -19.71
C PHE A 164 4.21 -1.84 -19.46
N LEU A 165 3.31 -1.33 -20.30
CA LEU A 165 1.88 -1.59 -20.20
C LEU A 165 1.55 -3.07 -20.44
N SER A 166 2.19 -3.71 -21.45
CA SER A 166 2.03 -5.14 -21.67
C SER A 166 2.48 -5.96 -20.46
N TRP A 167 3.60 -5.60 -19.84
CA TRP A 167 4.06 -6.26 -18.62
C TRP A 167 3.07 -6.11 -17.45
N ILE A 168 2.44 -4.92 -17.30
CA ILE A 168 1.40 -4.70 -16.29
C ILE A 168 0.19 -5.61 -16.54
N ASP A 169 -0.26 -5.72 -17.79
CA ASP A 169 -1.42 -6.54 -18.14
C ASP A 169 -1.14 -8.03 -17.86
N ASP A 170 0.06 -8.50 -18.20
CA ASP A 170 0.51 -9.86 -17.88
C ASP A 170 0.56 -10.11 -16.35
N ALA A 171 1.07 -9.15 -15.58
CA ALA A 171 1.13 -9.24 -14.12
C ALA A 171 -0.26 -9.30 -13.48
N ARG A 172 -1.24 -8.52 -13.99
CA ARG A 172 -2.63 -8.57 -13.53
C ARG A 172 -3.32 -9.91 -13.77
N THR A 173 -2.95 -10.59 -14.86
CA THR A 173 -3.56 -11.87 -15.23
C THR A 173 -3.03 -13.02 -14.36
N GLN A 174 -1.87 -12.85 -13.71
CA GLN A 174 -1.21 -13.86 -12.88
C GLN A 174 -1.48 -13.68 -11.36
N ALA A 175 -2.08 -12.59 -10.95
CA ALA A 175 -2.40 -12.29 -9.54
C ALA A 175 -3.79 -12.83 -9.15
#